data_6241e467b937c1129b56be95219c521c
#
_entry.id   6241e467b937c1129b56be95219c521c
#
_cell.length_a   1.000
_cell.length_b   1.000
_cell.length_c   1.000
_cell.angle_alpha   90.00
_cell.angle_beta   90.00
_cell.angle_gamma   90.00
#
_symmetry.space_group_name_H-M   'P 1'
#
loop_
_entity.id
_entity.type
_entity.pdbx_description
1 polymer ?
#
loop_
_entity_poly.entity_id
_entity_poly.type
_entity_poly.pdbx_seq_one_letter_code
_entity_poly.pdbx_strand_id
1 'polypeptide(L)'
;KSTLVHQVLYKAVARALGQSDGGDPAGVYKSLTGVERLNDVVLVDQTPIGRTPRSNPITYIKGFDLVRELFASQPEAKRLSLTPGHFSFNVPGGRCNTCEGDGTVTVEMQFLADVELPCEDCNGTRYQARILEVQYKNKSIHEVLQMTVKEALRFFAGQTRLLEKLAVLDEVGLGYLRLGQSATTLSGGEAQRVKLAAHLAQVRAANATAKPSQASRVLYILDEPTTGLHFDDVSKLLTSFRKLIDGGGSLIVIEHNLDVIKSADWVIDLGPEGGDGGGKIVAAGPPEEIAANLHSHTGKWLARVL
;
A
#
# COMPACT_ATOMS: atom_id res chain seq x y z
N LYS A 1 3.02 -10.89 19.05
CA LYS A 1 3.09 -11.32 17.64
C LYS A 1 3.92 -10.32 16.84
N SER A 2 3.51 -9.07 16.76
CA SER A 2 4.18 -8.02 15.97
C SER A 2 5.65 -7.83 16.35
N THR A 3 5.98 -7.79 17.65
CA THR A 3 7.36 -7.70 18.13
C THR A 3 8.24 -8.86 17.62
N LEU A 4 7.75 -10.11 17.70
CA LEU A 4 8.48 -11.27 17.20
C LEU A 4 8.70 -11.17 15.69
N VAL A 5 7.68 -10.78 14.95
CA VAL A 5 7.74 -10.75 13.49
C VAL A 5 8.55 -9.55 13.00
N HIS A 6 8.34 -8.35 13.54
CA HIS A 6 9.00 -7.13 13.10
C HIS A 6 10.43 -7.01 13.64
N GLN A 7 10.60 -7.21 14.98
CA GLN A 7 11.90 -6.92 15.62
C GLN A 7 12.85 -8.11 15.58
N VAL A 8 12.36 -9.33 15.40
CA VAL A 8 13.23 -10.52 15.34
C VAL A 8 13.26 -11.07 13.92
N LEU A 9 12.14 -11.60 13.40
CA LEU A 9 12.12 -12.33 12.14
C LEU A 9 12.51 -11.45 10.95
N TYR A 10 11.79 -10.34 10.75
CA TYR A 10 12.06 -9.43 9.61
C TYR A 10 13.51 -8.95 9.62
N LYS A 11 13.99 -8.42 10.76
CA LYS A 11 15.36 -7.91 10.87
C LYS A 11 16.42 -9.01 10.67
N ALA A 12 16.18 -10.22 11.20
CA ALA A 12 17.10 -11.33 11.02
C ALA A 12 17.18 -11.77 9.55
N VAL A 13 16.03 -11.89 8.87
CA VAL A 13 15.99 -12.25 7.43
C VAL A 13 16.60 -11.15 6.56
N ALA A 14 16.21 -9.88 6.77
CA ALA A 14 16.74 -8.74 6.01
C ALA A 14 18.29 -8.68 6.10
N ARG A 15 18.81 -8.85 7.32
CA ARG A 15 20.26 -8.87 7.56
C ARG A 15 20.96 -10.05 6.89
N ALA A 16 20.35 -11.24 6.94
CA ALA A 16 20.91 -12.42 6.28
C ALA A 16 20.92 -12.29 4.75
N LEU A 17 19.97 -11.51 4.18
CA LEU A 17 19.92 -11.16 2.76
C LEU A 17 20.78 -9.95 2.39
N GLY A 18 21.50 -9.34 3.34
CA GLY A 18 22.37 -8.16 3.09
C GLY A 18 21.59 -6.86 2.88
N GLN A 19 20.34 -6.79 3.33
CA GLN A 19 19.52 -5.58 3.25
C GLN A 19 19.74 -4.68 4.46
N SER A 20 19.53 -3.35 4.29
CA SER A 20 19.53 -2.40 5.40
C SER A 20 18.22 -2.53 6.18
N ASP A 21 18.32 -2.85 7.46
CA ASP A 21 17.20 -3.06 8.39
C ASP A 21 16.87 -1.86 9.29
N GLY A 22 17.37 -0.67 8.93
CA GLY A 22 17.20 0.56 9.70
C GLY A 22 18.21 0.75 10.83
N GLY A 23 19.23 -0.11 10.94
CA GLY A 23 20.40 0.08 11.84
C GLY A 23 20.26 -0.50 13.25
N ASP A 24 19.04 -0.77 13.73
CA ASP A 24 18.82 -1.41 15.02
C ASP A 24 19.09 -2.92 14.96
N PRO A 25 19.73 -3.53 15.99
CA PRO A 25 19.95 -4.96 16.00
C PRO A 25 18.65 -5.75 15.99
N ALA A 26 18.65 -6.91 15.34
CA ALA A 26 17.58 -7.88 15.49
C ALA A 26 17.49 -8.33 16.96
N GLY A 27 16.28 -8.62 17.41
CA GLY A 27 16.08 -9.23 18.74
C GLY A 27 16.83 -10.58 18.84
N VAL A 28 17.05 -11.04 20.08
CA VAL A 28 17.81 -12.29 20.33
C VAL A 28 17.05 -13.50 19.78
N TYR A 29 17.73 -14.31 18.99
CA TYR A 29 17.21 -15.59 18.47
C TYR A 29 18.33 -16.65 18.48
N LYS A 30 17.95 -17.93 18.53
CA LYS A 30 18.89 -19.03 18.60
C LYS A 30 19.50 -19.38 17.23
N SER A 31 18.65 -19.48 16.20
CA SER A 31 19.07 -19.84 14.85
C SER A 31 18.01 -19.39 13.85
N LEU A 32 18.46 -19.16 12.61
CA LEU A 32 17.61 -18.86 11.46
C LEU A 32 18.05 -19.76 10.30
N THR A 33 17.10 -20.48 9.70
CA THR A 33 17.33 -21.40 8.59
C THR A 33 16.30 -21.17 7.47
N GLY A 34 16.61 -21.57 6.24
CA GLY A 34 15.71 -21.43 5.09
C GLY A 34 15.82 -20.11 4.35
N VAL A 35 16.65 -19.17 4.81
CA VAL A 35 16.83 -17.85 4.17
C VAL A 35 17.45 -17.96 2.78
N GLU A 36 18.24 -18.99 2.54
CA GLU A 36 18.82 -19.32 1.25
C GLU A 36 17.80 -19.58 0.14
N ARG A 37 16.53 -19.77 0.50
CA ARG A 37 15.41 -19.92 -0.43
C ARG A 37 14.77 -18.60 -0.82
N LEU A 38 15.15 -17.50 -0.17
CA LEU A 38 14.60 -16.16 -0.37
C LEU A 38 15.60 -15.30 -1.14
N ASN A 39 15.07 -14.39 -1.95
CA ASN A 39 15.86 -13.36 -2.63
C ASN A 39 15.64 -11.99 -2.00
N ASP A 40 14.51 -11.80 -1.33
CA ASP A 40 14.09 -10.52 -0.79
C ASP A 40 13.12 -10.70 0.37
N VAL A 41 13.03 -9.71 1.28
CA VAL A 41 12.02 -9.64 2.33
C VAL A 41 11.43 -8.23 2.39
N VAL A 42 10.11 -8.16 2.42
CA VAL A 42 9.35 -6.92 2.40
C VAL A 42 8.41 -6.86 3.60
N LEU A 43 8.59 -5.85 4.45
CA LEU A 43 7.65 -5.54 5.51
C LEU A 43 6.62 -4.52 4.99
N VAL A 44 5.37 -4.96 4.89
CA VAL A 44 4.24 -4.11 4.50
C VAL A 44 3.54 -3.66 5.78
N ASP A 45 4.06 -2.61 6.38
CA ASP A 45 3.58 -2.04 7.64
C ASP A 45 2.54 -0.93 7.46
N GLN A 46 1.98 -0.45 8.56
CA GLN A 46 0.96 0.60 8.61
C GLN A 46 1.55 2.03 8.66
N THR A 47 2.88 2.19 8.46
CA THR A 47 3.47 3.52 8.41
C THR A 47 2.97 4.30 7.19
N PRO A 48 2.84 5.63 7.29
CA PRO A 48 2.39 6.45 6.17
C PRO A 48 3.21 6.25 4.90
N ILE A 49 2.58 6.32 3.73
CA ILE A 49 3.24 6.24 2.40
C ILE A 49 4.04 7.50 2.04
N GLY A 50 3.97 8.51 2.90
CA GLY A 50 4.70 9.76 2.79
C GLY A 50 4.35 10.69 3.94
N ARG A 51 5.21 11.69 4.17
CA ARG A 51 5.10 12.63 5.30
C ARG A 51 4.56 14.00 4.91
N THR A 52 4.25 14.22 3.64
CA THR A 52 3.80 15.52 3.13
C THR A 52 2.45 15.38 2.44
N PRO A 53 1.65 16.45 2.36
CA PRO A 53 0.38 16.47 1.63
C PRO A 53 0.51 16.13 0.13
N ARG A 54 1.71 16.24 -0.44
CA ARG A 54 2.02 15.91 -1.84
C ARG A 54 2.15 14.41 -2.12
N SER A 55 2.39 13.61 -1.09
CA SER A 55 2.35 12.14 -1.22
C SER A 55 0.90 11.67 -1.30
N ASN A 56 0.58 10.83 -2.28
CA ASN A 56 -0.77 10.32 -2.49
C ASN A 56 -0.76 8.97 -3.23
N PRO A 57 -1.88 8.23 -3.28
CA PRO A 57 -1.92 6.89 -3.88
C PRO A 57 -1.41 6.83 -5.32
N ILE A 58 -1.82 7.76 -6.19
CA ILE A 58 -1.43 7.72 -7.61
C ILE A 58 0.05 8.00 -7.82
N THR A 59 0.69 8.84 -6.99
CA THR A 59 2.14 9.05 -7.06
C THR A 59 2.90 7.84 -6.55
N TYR A 60 2.41 7.20 -5.49
CA TYR A 60 3.06 6.05 -4.89
C TYR A 60 3.12 4.85 -5.85
N ILE A 61 2.04 4.56 -6.58
CA ILE A 61 2.02 3.52 -7.62
C ILE A 61 2.69 3.95 -8.94
N LYS A 62 3.29 5.15 -9.00
CA LYS A 62 3.91 5.73 -10.21
C LYS A 62 2.93 5.83 -11.39
N GLY A 63 1.65 6.09 -11.10
CA GLY A 63 0.61 6.33 -12.10
C GLY A 63 0.51 7.79 -12.53
N PHE A 64 0.93 8.71 -11.65
CA PHE A 64 0.80 10.15 -11.91
C PHE A 64 1.66 10.64 -13.08
N ASP A 65 2.79 10.01 -13.35
CA ASP A 65 3.64 10.36 -14.50
C ASP A 65 2.88 10.19 -15.81
N LEU A 66 2.13 9.09 -15.95
CA LEU A 66 1.30 8.84 -17.14
C LEU A 66 0.16 9.85 -17.27
N VAL A 67 -0.43 10.28 -16.16
CA VAL A 67 -1.44 11.36 -16.19
C VAL A 67 -0.82 12.67 -16.65
N ARG A 68 0.36 13.05 -16.15
CA ARG A 68 1.07 14.26 -16.54
C ARG A 68 1.43 14.26 -18.04
N GLU A 69 1.92 13.14 -18.56
CA GLU A 69 2.19 12.95 -19.99
C GLU A 69 0.92 13.13 -20.83
N LEU A 70 -0.19 12.54 -20.38
CA LEU A 70 -1.49 12.63 -21.06
C LEU A 70 -1.99 14.07 -21.12
N PHE A 71 -1.89 14.84 -20.05
CA PHE A 71 -2.28 16.25 -20.03
C PHE A 71 -1.35 17.10 -20.90
N ALA A 72 -0.04 16.88 -20.86
CA ALA A 72 0.92 17.58 -21.71
C ALA A 72 0.72 17.28 -23.21
N SER A 73 0.13 16.15 -23.56
CA SER A 73 -0.19 15.80 -24.95
C SER A 73 -1.39 16.56 -25.53
N GLN A 74 -2.21 17.21 -24.69
CA GLN A 74 -3.42 17.89 -25.13
C GLN A 74 -3.09 19.12 -26.01
N PRO A 75 -3.95 19.47 -26.98
CA PRO A 75 -3.73 20.61 -27.88
C PRO A 75 -3.49 21.93 -27.13
N GLU A 76 -4.27 22.16 -26.05
CA GLU A 76 -4.16 23.37 -25.24
C GLU A 76 -2.82 23.43 -24.49
N ALA A 77 -2.33 22.31 -23.94
CA ALA A 77 -1.00 22.25 -23.33
C ALA A 77 0.11 22.59 -24.33
N LYS A 78 0.00 22.09 -25.56
CA LYS A 78 0.94 22.41 -26.65
C LYS A 78 0.90 23.89 -27.02
N ARG A 79 -0.29 24.49 -27.13
CA ARG A 79 -0.49 25.91 -27.38
C ARG A 79 0.17 26.78 -26.31
N LEU A 80 0.10 26.37 -25.05
CA LEU A 80 0.70 27.06 -23.89
C LEU A 80 2.15 26.63 -23.62
N SER A 81 2.75 25.79 -24.47
CA SER A 81 4.11 25.27 -24.33
C SER A 81 4.34 24.56 -22.97
N LEU A 82 3.31 23.89 -22.45
CA LEU A 82 3.37 23.16 -21.18
C LEU A 82 3.94 21.74 -21.37
N THR A 83 4.89 21.39 -20.56
CA THR A 83 5.53 20.06 -20.51
C THR A 83 4.94 19.23 -19.38
N PRO A 84 5.19 17.91 -19.30
CA PRO A 84 4.72 17.08 -18.17
C PRO A 84 5.16 17.60 -16.78
N GLY A 85 6.29 18.33 -16.72
CA GLY A 85 6.75 18.97 -15.49
C GLY A 85 5.79 20.04 -14.95
N HIS A 86 5.12 20.80 -15.81
CA HIS A 86 4.16 21.82 -15.40
C HIS A 86 2.90 21.23 -14.74
N PHE A 87 2.58 19.97 -15.01
CA PHE A 87 1.48 19.24 -14.38
C PHE A 87 1.88 18.52 -13.09
N SER A 88 3.11 18.76 -12.59
CA SER A 88 3.56 18.28 -11.29
C SER A 88 3.30 19.32 -10.21
N PHE A 89 2.75 18.88 -9.07
CA PHE A 89 2.67 19.72 -7.87
C PHE A 89 3.94 19.63 -7.00
N ASN A 90 4.95 18.82 -7.41
CA ASN A 90 6.21 18.64 -6.65
C ASN A 90 7.33 19.56 -7.14
N VAL A 91 7.24 20.08 -8.37
CA VAL A 91 8.29 20.92 -8.96
C VAL A 91 7.74 22.29 -9.37
N PRO A 92 8.56 23.36 -9.39
CA PRO A 92 8.16 24.68 -9.86
C PRO A 92 7.71 24.64 -11.33
N GLY A 93 6.90 25.64 -11.72
CA GLY A 93 6.47 25.85 -13.11
C GLY A 93 4.97 25.80 -13.30
N GLY A 94 4.25 24.91 -12.63
CA GLY A 94 2.80 24.83 -12.71
C GLY A 94 2.09 24.71 -11.38
N ARG A 95 2.82 24.35 -10.32
CA ARG A 95 2.28 24.31 -8.96
C ARG A 95 1.96 25.75 -8.45
N CYS A 96 1.01 25.85 -7.55
CA CYS A 96 0.77 27.10 -6.81
C CYS A 96 2.05 27.54 -6.11
N ASN A 97 2.39 28.83 -6.22
CA ASN A 97 3.62 29.34 -5.62
C ASN A 97 3.50 29.53 -4.10
N THR A 98 2.29 29.79 -3.60
CA THR A 98 2.01 30.07 -2.17
C THR A 98 2.07 28.82 -1.34
N CYS A 99 1.31 27.77 -1.70
CA CYS A 99 1.34 26.49 -0.97
C CYS A 99 2.36 25.49 -1.53
N GLU A 100 3.13 25.87 -2.53
CA GLU A 100 4.13 25.04 -3.17
C GLU A 100 3.62 23.65 -3.63
N GLY A 101 2.33 23.55 -3.94
CA GLY A 101 1.66 22.34 -4.40
C GLY A 101 1.07 21.48 -3.30
N ASP A 102 1.10 21.90 -2.05
CA ASP A 102 0.44 21.18 -0.93
C ASP A 102 -1.08 21.28 -1.00
N GLY A 103 -1.60 22.41 -1.53
CA GLY A 103 -3.02 22.71 -1.56
C GLY A 103 -3.54 23.30 -0.25
N THR A 104 -2.74 23.18 0.81
CA THR A 104 -3.04 23.71 2.15
C THR A 104 -1.89 24.59 2.62
N VAL A 105 -2.16 25.42 3.61
CA VAL A 105 -1.19 26.23 4.36
C VAL A 105 -1.34 25.87 5.83
N THR A 106 -0.23 25.55 6.47
CA THR A 106 -0.20 25.26 7.91
C THR A 106 -0.15 26.54 8.71
N VAL A 107 -1.08 26.71 9.63
CA VAL A 107 -1.08 27.79 10.61
C VAL A 107 -0.58 27.23 11.94
N GLU A 108 0.65 27.62 12.31
CA GLU A 108 1.25 27.20 13.57
C GLU A 108 0.52 27.85 14.76
N MET A 109 0.10 27.01 15.69
CA MET A 109 -0.60 27.43 16.91
C MET A 109 0.30 27.21 18.13
N GLN A 110 0.68 28.30 18.82
CA GLN A 110 1.65 28.24 19.93
C GLN A 110 1.30 27.25 21.07
N PHE A 111 0.02 26.97 21.29
CA PHE A 111 -0.46 26.12 22.40
C PHE A 111 -1.43 25.01 21.98
N LEU A 112 -1.71 24.88 20.69
CA LEU A 112 -2.63 23.89 20.13
C LEU A 112 -1.93 23.16 18.96
N ALA A 113 -2.52 22.08 18.50
CA ALA A 113 -2.05 21.44 17.27
C ALA A 113 -2.19 22.40 16.07
N ASP A 114 -1.20 22.36 15.18
CA ASP A 114 -1.23 23.13 13.95
C ASP A 114 -2.47 22.84 13.11
N VAL A 115 -3.02 23.86 12.48
CA VAL A 115 -4.23 23.76 11.65
C VAL A 115 -3.86 23.90 10.18
N GLU A 116 -4.25 22.92 9.37
CA GLU A 116 -4.13 22.98 7.92
C GLU A 116 -5.37 23.62 7.32
N LEU A 117 -5.20 24.76 6.66
CA LEU A 117 -6.27 25.49 5.94
C LEU A 117 -6.05 25.36 4.43
N PRO A 118 -7.13 25.32 3.61
CA PRO A 118 -7.00 25.41 2.16
C PRO A 118 -6.24 26.70 1.77
N CYS A 119 -5.30 26.56 0.83
CA CYS A 119 -4.57 27.70 0.30
C CYS A 119 -5.53 28.65 -0.40
N GLU A 120 -5.58 29.93 0.00
CA GLU A 120 -6.48 30.94 -0.56
C GLU A 120 -6.19 31.25 -2.04
N ASP A 121 -4.91 31.24 -2.46
CA ASP A 121 -4.53 31.55 -3.84
C ASP A 121 -4.97 30.48 -4.84
N CYS A 122 -4.87 29.21 -4.50
CA CYS A 122 -5.27 28.14 -5.40
C CYS A 122 -6.57 27.45 -4.98
N ASN A 123 -7.22 27.86 -3.90
CA ASN A 123 -8.43 27.25 -3.36
C ASN A 123 -8.30 25.70 -3.23
N GLY A 124 -7.15 25.25 -2.74
CA GLY A 124 -6.86 23.82 -2.54
C GLY A 124 -6.54 23.04 -3.81
N THR A 125 -6.52 23.64 -5.00
CA THR A 125 -6.30 22.92 -6.27
C THR A 125 -4.85 22.48 -6.49
N ARG A 126 -3.88 23.06 -5.77
CA ARG A 126 -2.43 22.81 -5.86
C ARG A 126 -1.74 23.44 -7.07
N TYR A 127 -2.48 23.96 -8.06
CA TYR A 127 -1.98 24.44 -9.34
C TYR A 127 -2.27 25.92 -9.58
N GLN A 128 -1.47 26.52 -10.47
CA GLN A 128 -1.76 27.82 -11.06
C GLN A 128 -2.96 27.69 -12.01
N ALA A 129 -3.76 28.77 -12.14
CA ALA A 129 -4.99 28.79 -12.95
C ALA A 129 -4.75 28.32 -14.39
N ARG A 130 -3.67 28.76 -15.06
CA ARG A 130 -3.32 28.36 -16.43
C ARG A 130 -3.15 26.86 -16.64
N ILE A 131 -2.76 26.11 -15.60
CA ILE A 131 -2.62 24.64 -15.68
C ILE A 131 -3.98 23.97 -15.65
N LEU A 132 -4.94 24.54 -14.91
CA LEU A 132 -6.31 24.06 -14.82
C LEU A 132 -7.14 24.28 -16.09
N GLU A 133 -6.72 25.21 -16.97
CA GLU A 133 -7.35 25.42 -18.27
C GLU A 133 -7.17 24.21 -19.21
N VAL A 134 -6.09 23.46 -19.04
CA VAL A 134 -5.85 22.24 -19.83
C VAL A 134 -6.77 21.11 -19.35
N GLN A 135 -7.55 20.57 -20.26
CA GLN A 135 -8.53 19.52 -19.96
C GLN A 135 -8.29 18.27 -20.80
N TYR A 136 -8.51 17.12 -20.18
CA TYR A 136 -8.66 15.83 -20.84
C TYR A 136 -10.07 15.30 -20.59
N LYS A 137 -10.83 15.01 -21.68
CA LYS A 137 -12.25 14.62 -21.58
C LYS A 137 -13.07 15.56 -20.68
N ASN A 138 -12.91 16.88 -20.84
CA ASN A 138 -13.57 17.94 -20.08
C ASN A 138 -13.28 17.92 -18.57
N LYS A 139 -12.12 17.42 -18.16
CA LYS A 139 -11.66 17.42 -16.77
C LYS A 139 -10.25 18.00 -16.67
N SER A 140 -10.06 18.94 -15.74
CA SER A 140 -8.75 19.46 -15.35
C SER A 140 -7.96 18.40 -14.57
N ILE A 141 -6.65 18.60 -14.44
CA ILE A 141 -5.81 17.69 -13.67
C ILE A 141 -6.21 17.64 -12.17
N HIS A 142 -6.69 18.75 -11.62
CA HIS A 142 -7.23 18.79 -10.26
C HIS A 142 -8.47 17.90 -10.11
N GLU A 143 -9.45 18.03 -11.03
CA GLU A 143 -10.66 17.20 -11.00
C GLU A 143 -10.34 15.71 -11.15
N VAL A 144 -9.33 15.37 -11.97
CA VAL A 144 -8.83 13.99 -12.06
C VAL A 144 -8.26 13.50 -10.75
N LEU A 145 -7.50 14.32 -10.01
CA LEU A 145 -6.98 13.95 -8.69
C LEU A 145 -8.08 13.78 -7.64
N GLN A 146 -9.23 14.42 -7.82
CA GLN A 146 -10.41 14.25 -6.94
C GLN A 146 -11.23 12.99 -7.25
N MET A 147 -11.02 12.35 -8.41
CA MET A 147 -11.70 11.11 -8.74
C MET A 147 -11.30 9.99 -7.79
N THR A 148 -12.27 9.15 -7.43
CA THR A 148 -11.97 7.85 -6.81
C THR A 148 -11.25 6.93 -7.80
N VAL A 149 -10.57 5.92 -7.30
CA VAL A 149 -9.91 4.90 -8.14
C VAL A 149 -10.93 4.26 -9.09
N LYS A 150 -12.15 3.93 -8.62
CA LYS A 150 -13.21 3.35 -9.46
C LYS A 150 -13.68 4.29 -10.58
N GLU A 151 -13.83 5.57 -10.29
CA GLU A 151 -14.19 6.58 -11.29
C GLU A 151 -13.06 6.74 -12.32
N ALA A 152 -11.81 6.80 -11.84
CA ALA A 152 -10.64 6.93 -12.69
C ALA A 152 -10.46 5.73 -13.64
N LEU A 153 -10.72 4.50 -13.18
CA LEU A 153 -10.70 3.31 -14.02
C LEU A 153 -11.66 3.43 -15.22
N ARG A 154 -12.85 3.99 -15.00
CA ARG A 154 -13.82 4.24 -16.08
C ARG A 154 -13.40 5.42 -16.96
N PHE A 155 -12.95 6.49 -16.35
CA PHE A 155 -12.57 7.73 -17.04
C PHE A 155 -11.39 7.52 -18.00
N PHE A 156 -10.37 6.77 -17.57
CA PHE A 156 -9.18 6.47 -18.35
C PHE A 156 -9.33 5.26 -19.28
N ALA A 157 -10.56 4.84 -19.59
CA ALA A 157 -10.79 3.78 -20.59
C ALA A 157 -10.00 4.08 -21.88
N GLY A 158 -9.21 3.09 -22.33
CA GLY A 158 -8.30 3.20 -23.48
C GLY A 158 -6.85 3.57 -23.11
N GLN A 159 -6.54 3.92 -21.86
CA GLN A 159 -5.18 4.19 -21.38
C GLN A 159 -4.61 2.96 -20.66
N THR A 160 -4.29 1.90 -21.41
CA THR A 160 -3.95 0.57 -20.87
C THR A 160 -2.90 0.61 -19.75
N ARG A 161 -1.76 1.31 -19.98
CA ARG A 161 -0.67 1.40 -19.00
C ARG A 161 -1.11 2.07 -17.67
N LEU A 162 -1.99 3.07 -17.74
CA LEU A 162 -2.52 3.75 -16.55
C LEU A 162 -3.55 2.88 -15.85
N LEU A 163 -4.42 2.21 -16.61
CA LEU A 163 -5.42 1.28 -16.06
C LEU A 163 -4.77 0.13 -15.30
N GLU A 164 -3.69 -0.47 -15.81
CA GLU A 164 -2.93 -1.51 -15.12
C GLU A 164 -2.43 -1.04 -13.76
N LYS A 165 -1.94 0.21 -13.66
CA LYS A 165 -1.50 0.79 -12.39
C LYS A 165 -2.65 1.11 -11.44
N LEU A 166 -3.79 1.58 -11.94
CA LEU A 166 -4.94 1.90 -11.10
C LEU A 166 -5.67 0.64 -10.62
N ALA A 167 -5.72 -0.41 -11.44
CA ALA A 167 -6.41 -1.65 -11.12
C ALA A 167 -5.89 -2.29 -9.84
N VAL A 168 -4.58 -2.22 -9.56
CA VAL A 168 -4.01 -2.80 -8.34
C VAL A 168 -4.53 -2.14 -7.06
N LEU A 169 -4.91 -0.86 -7.11
CA LEU A 169 -5.53 -0.18 -5.96
C LEU A 169 -6.95 -0.69 -5.72
N ASP A 170 -7.74 -0.92 -6.77
CA ASP A 170 -9.09 -1.48 -6.63
C ASP A 170 -9.06 -2.94 -6.14
N GLU A 171 -8.07 -3.71 -6.59
CA GLU A 171 -7.87 -5.11 -6.20
C GLU A 171 -7.57 -5.30 -4.72
N VAL A 172 -6.92 -4.34 -4.08
CA VAL A 172 -6.67 -4.37 -2.62
C VAL A 172 -7.78 -3.69 -1.82
N GLY A 173 -8.95 -3.43 -2.43
CA GLY A 173 -10.12 -2.84 -1.76
C GLY A 173 -10.04 -1.32 -1.59
N LEU A 174 -9.18 -0.60 -2.33
CA LEU A 174 -9.02 0.85 -2.25
C LEU A 174 -9.74 1.62 -3.38
N GLY A 175 -10.75 0.99 -3.99
CA GLY A 175 -11.51 1.59 -5.09
C GLY A 175 -12.22 2.90 -4.75
N TYR A 176 -12.47 3.17 -3.47
CA TYR A 176 -13.12 4.38 -2.95
C TYR A 176 -12.15 5.54 -2.70
N LEU A 177 -10.84 5.29 -2.59
CA LEU A 177 -9.85 6.34 -2.36
C LEU A 177 -9.77 7.29 -3.55
N ARG A 178 -9.61 8.59 -3.25
CA ARG A 178 -9.31 9.57 -4.30
C ARG A 178 -7.85 9.45 -4.74
N LEU A 179 -7.60 9.63 -6.02
CA LEU A 179 -6.26 9.51 -6.60
C LEU A 179 -5.24 10.46 -5.94
N GLY A 180 -5.65 11.70 -5.68
CA GLY A 180 -4.84 12.76 -5.07
C GLY A 180 -5.01 12.88 -3.56
N GLN A 181 -5.63 11.92 -2.87
CA GLN A 181 -5.81 11.97 -1.42
C GLN A 181 -4.45 12.04 -0.72
N SER A 182 -4.28 13.00 0.20
CA SER A 182 -3.02 13.16 0.94
C SER A 182 -2.70 11.90 1.76
N ALA A 183 -1.43 11.49 1.74
CA ALA A 183 -0.94 10.38 2.56
C ALA A 183 -1.14 10.61 4.07
N THR A 184 -1.16 11.87 4.51
CA THR A 184 -1.39 12.24 5.91
C THR A 184 -2.82 11.98 6.38
N THR A 185 -3.77 11.84 5.45
CA THR A 185 -5.19 11.55 5.75
C THR A 185 -5.57 10.09 5.62
N LEU A 186 -4.63 9.24 5.20
CA LEU A 186 -4.86 7.81 5.10
C LEU A 186 -4.77 7.14 6.46
N SER A 187 -5.69 6.22 6.74
CA SER A 187 -5.54 5.30 7.87
C SER A 187 -4.34 4.38 7.68
N GLY A 188 -3.80 3.82 8.77
CA GLY A 188 -2.69 2.87 8.70
C GLY A 188 -2.98 1.68 7.79
N GLY A 189 -4.19 1.13 7.83
CA GLY A 189 -4.61 0.04 6.95
C GLY A 189 -4.70 0.45 5.46
N GLU A 190 -5.13 1.67 5.16
CA GLU A 190 -5.12 2.21 3.79
C GLU A 190 -3.69 2.39 3.27
N ALA A 191 -2.81 2.98 4.08
CA ALA A 191 -1.39 3.15 3.74
C ALA A 191 -0.72 1.79 3.45
N GLN A 192 -0.98 0.79 4.29
CA GLN A 192 -0.49 -0.57 4.11
C GLN A 192 -0.97 -1.18 2.79
N ARG A 193 -2.27 -1.05 2.47
CA ARG A 193 -2.82 -1.59 1.22
C ARG A 193 -2.30 -0.84 -0.02
N VAL A 194 -2.01 0.46 0.06
CA VAL A 194 -1.33 1.18 -1.04
C VAL A 194 0.08 0.61 -1.28
N LYS A 195 0.83 0.28 -0.21
CA LYS A 195 2.14 -0.39 -0.32
C LYS A 195 1.98 -1.77 -0.97
N LEU A 196 1.01 -2.56 -0.51
CA LEU A 196 0.70 -3.87 -1.09
C LEU A 196 0.37 -3.77 -2.60
N ALA A 197 -0.45 -2.79 -3.01
CA ALA A 197 -0.77 -2.53 -4.41
C ALA A 197 0.49 -2.24 -5.26
N ALA A 198 1.44 -1.47 -4.72
CA ALA A 198 2.69 -1.19 -5.42
C ALA A 198 3.53 -2.47 -5.64
N HIS A 199 3.59 -3.37 -4.66
CA HIS A 199 4.26 -4.67 -4.81
C HIS A 199 3.56 -5.58 -5.82
N LEU A 200 2.22 -5.63 -5.82
CA LEU A 200 1.45 -6.34 -6.84
C LEU A 200 1.74 -5.83 -8.25
N ALA A 201 1.85 -4.51 -8.43
CA ALA A 201 2.22 -3.92 -9.71
C ALA A 201 3.63 -4.34 -10.16
N GLN A 202 4.59 -4.44 -9.23
CA GLN A 202 5.96 -4.91 -9.51
C GLN A 202 5.98 -6.39 -9.93
N VAL A 203 5.27 -7.26 -9.19
CA VAL A 203 5.16 -8.69 -9.52
C VAL A 203 4.55 -8.88 -10.90
N ARG A 204 3.51 -8.14 -11.26
CA ARG A 204 2.91 -8.18 -12.61
C ARG A 204 3.90 -7.77 -13.70
N ALA A 205 4.61 -6.68 -13.49
CA ALA A 205 5.61 -6.20 -14.45
C ALA A 205 6.75 -7.21 -14.62
N ALA A 206 7.22 -7.83 -13.53
CA ALA A 206 8.22 -8.86 -13.57
C ALA A 206 7.73 -10.10 -14.32
N ASN A 207 6.54 -10.60 -14.04
CA ASN A 207 5.96 -11.77 -14.69
C ASN A 207 5.70 -11.55 -16.20
N ALA A 208 5.42 -10.33 -16.62
CA ALA A 208 5.25 -9.99 -18.04
C ALA A 208 6.57 -10.06 -18.84
N THR A 209 7.72 -9.99 -18.17
CA THR A 209 9.05 -9.94 -18.79
C THR A 209 9.95 -11.14 -18.44
N ALA A 210 9.64 -11.88 -17.39
CA ALA A 210 10.49 -12.96 -16.87
C ALA A 210 10.34 -14.26 -17.63
N LYS A 211 11.46 -14.97 -17.78
CA LYS A 211 11.45 -16.39 -18.12
C LYS A 211 10.95 -17.19 -16.90
N PRO A 212 10.23 -18.33 -17.09
CA PRO A 212 9.64 -19.12 -16.00
C PRO A 212 10.60 -19.58 -14.88
N SER A 213 11.92 -19.52 -15.13
CA SER A 213 12.95 -19.95 -14.17
C SER A 213 13.37 -18.90 -13.15
N GLN A 214 12.83 -17.68 -13.19
CA GLN A 214 13.20 -16.58 -12.30
C GLN A 214 12.01 -16.10 -11.45
N ALA A 215 11.26 -17.03 -10.84
CA ALA A 215 10.24 -16.67 -9.87
C ALA A 215 10.85 -15.83 -8.74
N SER A 216 10.25 -14.69 -8.45
CA SER A 216 10.67 -13.80 -7.36
C SER A 216 10.38 -14.49 -6.02
N ARG A 217 11.40 -14.94 -5.30
CA ARG A 217 11.26 -15.59 -3.99
C ARG A 217 11.28 -14.51 -2.88
N VAL A 218 10.23 -13.69 -2.86
CA VAL A 218 10.08 -12.61 -1.87
C VAL A 218 9.24 -13.09 -0.70
N LEU A 219 9.71 -12.81 0.51
CA LEU A 219 8.90 -12.99 1.72
C LEU A 219 8.18 -11.67 2.04
N TYR A 220 6.86 -11.67 1.92
CA TYR A 220 6.03 -10.55 2.34
C TYR A 220 5.55 -10.74 3.78
N ILE A 221 5.73 -9.75 4.61
CA ILE A 221 5.29 -9.73 6.00
C ILE A 221 4.24 -8.64 6.15
N LEU A 222 3.03 -9.00 6.60
CA LEU A 222 1.90 -8.09 6.80
C LEU A 222 1.39 -8.18 8.25
N ASP A 223 1.07 -7.04 8.83
CA ASP A 223 0.51 -6.96 10.19
C ASP A 223 -0.90 -6.40 10.13
N GLU A 224 -1.89 -7.23 10.49
CA GLU A 224 -3.33 -6.94 10.53
C GLU A 224 -3.87 -6.23 9.27
N PRO A 225 -3.64 -6.77 8.06
CA PRO A 225 -4.02 -6.11 6.81
C PRO A 225 -5.54 -6.00 6.59
N THR A 226 -6.36 -6.70 7.38
CA THR A 226 -7.83 -6.61 7.32
C THR A 226 -8.40 -5.48 8.16
N THR A 227 -7.58 -4.75 8.93
CA THR A 227 -8.05 -3.67 9.79
C THR A 227 -8.81 -2.60 8.98
N GLY A 228 -10.06 -2.34 9.41
CA GLY A 228 -10.95 -1.36 8.77
C GLY A 228 -11.55 -1.81 7.42
N LEU A 229 -11.46 -3.09 7.05
CA LEU A 229 -12.10 -3.65 5.86
C LEU A 229 -13.52 -4.14 6.11
N HIS A 230 -14.38 -3.94 5.11
CA HIS A 230 -15.65 -4.63 4.99
C HIS A 230 -15.43 -6.06 4.46
N PHE A 231 -16.36 -6.98 4.71
CA PHE A 231 -16.25 -8.39 4.30
C PHE A 231 -15.94 -8.58 2.81
N ASP A 232 -16.58 -7.80 1.94
CA ASP A 232 -16.33 -7.86 0.48
C ASP A 232 -14.88 -7.51 0.11
N ASP A 233 -14.26 -6.61 0.86
CA ASP A 233 -12.88 -6.18 0.59
C ASP A 233 -11.86 -7.18 1.15
N VAL A 234 -12.22 -7.98 2.17
CA VAL A 234 -11.38 -9.10 2.64
C VAL A 234 -11.21 -10.13 1.52
N SER A 235 -12.24 -10.44 0.75
CA SER A 235 -12.15 -11.38 -0.37
C SER A 235 -11.21 -10.90 -1.48
N LYS A 236 -11.22 -9.59 -1.78
CA LYS A 236 -10.27 -8.97 -2.72
C LYS A 236 -8.84 -9.04 -2.20
N LEU A 237 -8.65 -8.79 -0.90
CA LEU A 237 -7.34 -8.89 -0.27
C LEU A 237 -6.79 -10.32 -0.36
N LEU A 238 -7.60 -11.34 -0.06
CA LEU A 238 -7.21 -12.74 -0.22
C LEU A 238 -6.85 -13.09 -1.67
N THR A 239 -7.61 -12.58 -2.63
CA THR A 239 -7.28 -12.73 -4.06
C THR A 239 -5.93 -12.08 -4.38
N SER A 240 -5.63 -10.94 -3.78
CA SER A 240 -4.34 -10.25 -3.94
C SER A 240 -3.18 -11.03 -3.32
N PHE A 241 -3.39 -11.66 -2.16
CA PHE A 241 -2.42 -12.56 -1.54
C PHE A 241 -2.10 -13.75 -2.45
N ARG A 242 -3.14 -14.37 -3.04
CA ARG A 242 -2.94 -15.47 -3.97
C ARG A 242 -2.08 -15.06 -5.17
N LYS A 243 -2.30 -13.88 -5.74
CA LYS A 243 -1.47 -13.36 -6.85
C LYS A 243 0.00 -13.17 -6.47
N LEU A 244 0.31 -12.77 -5.22
CA LEU A 244 1.69 -12.70 -4.73
C LEU A 244 2.32 -14.09 -4.63
N ILE A 245 1.57 -15.08 -4.11
CA ILE A 245 2.02 -16.48 -3.97
C ILE A 245 2.23 -17.08 -5.35
N ASP A 246 1.27 -16.94 -6.28
CA ASP A 246 1.37 -17.43 -7.65
C ASP A 246 2.55 -16.80 -8.42
N GLY A 247 2.96 -15.57 -8.02
CA GLY A 247 4.17 -14.91 -8.49
C GLY A 247 5.48 -15.42 -7.89
N GLY A 248 5.43 -16.47 -7.04
CA GLY A 248 6.58 -17.09 -6.37
C GLY A 248 6.92 -16.51 -5.01
N GLY A 249 6.08 -15.60 -4.48
CA GLY A 249 6.22 -15.03 -3.14
C GLY A 249 5.76 -15.99 -2.04
N SER A 250 6.18 -15.71 -0.81
CA SER A 250 5.66 -16.30 0.42
C SER A 250 5.11 -15.20 1.31
N LEU A 251 4.03 -15.49 2.05
CA LEU A 251 3.41 -14.50 2.93
C LEU A 251 3.44 -14.97 4.38
N ILE A 252 3.81 -14.07 5.28
CA ILE A 252 3.56 -14.18 6.73
C ILE A 252 2.59 -13.07 7.08
N VAL A 253 1.43 -13.44 7.61
CA VAL A 253 0.36 -12.51 7.95
C VAL A 253 0.03 -12.65 9.43
N ILE A 254 0.14 -11.55 10.18
CA ILE A 254 -0.39 -11.48 11.54
C ILE A 254 -1.85 -11.09 11.42
N GLU A 255 -2.76 -11.96 11.87
CA GLU A 255 -4.19 -11.74 11.71
C GLU A 255 -5.04 -12.31 12.83
N HIS A 256 -6.25 -11.77 12.92
CA HIS A 256 -7.33 -12.24 13.80
C HIS A 256 -8.60 -12.57 13.00
N ASN A 257 -8.68 -12.16 11.72
CA ASN A 257 -9.80 -12.42 10.85
C ASN A 257 -9.84 -13.90 10.47
N LEU A 258 -10.96 -14.58 10.76
CA LEU A 258 -11.11 -16.02 10.53
C LEU A 258 -11.11 -16.39 9.05
N ASP A 259 -11.56 -15.50 8.15
CA ASP A 259 -11.54 -15.77 6.71
C ASP A 259 -10.10 -15.82 6.17
N VAL A 260 -9.20 -15.00 6.73
CA VAL A 260 -7.77 -15.06 6.41
C VAL A 260 -7.13 -16.30 7.03
N ILE A 261 -7.40 -16.59 8.30
CA ILE A 261 -6.81 -17.73 9.02
C ILE A 261 -7.20 -19.05 8.34
N LYS A 262 -8.47 -19.25 7.98
CA LYS A 262 -8.92 -20.50 7.31
C LYS A 262 -8.38 -20.65 5.89
N SER A 263 -7.93 -19.54 5.27
CA SER A 263 -7.37 -19.53 3.92
C SER A 263 -5.84 -19.74 3.89
N ALA A 264 -5.21 -19.80 5.06
CA ALA A 264 -3.76 -20.01 5.18
C ALA A 264 -3.38 -21.47 4.92
N ASP A 265 -2.20 -21.68 4.33
CA ASP A 265 -1.64 -23.04 4.18
C ASP A 265 -1.12 -23.58 5.54
N TRP A 266 -0.70 -22.66 6.43
CA TRP A 266 -0.15 -22.97 7.75
C TRP A 266 -0.45 -21.88 8.76
N VAL A 267 -0.85 -22.26 9.97
CA VAL A 267 -1.15 -21.36 11.09
C VAL A 267 -0.19 -21.63 12.24
N ILE A 268 0.33 -20.58 12.84
CA ILE A 268 1.10 -20.63 14.10
C ILE A 268 0.31 -19.87 15.16
N ASP A 269 -0.34 -20.58 16.07
CA ASP A 269 -1.12 -19.98 17.14
C ASP A 269 -0.25 -19.67 18.35
N LEU A 270 -0.20 -18.39 18.73
CA LEU A 270 0.60 -17.89 19.85
C LEU A 270 -0.32 -17.49 21.02
N GLY A 271 -0.06 -18.06 22.19
CA GLY A 271 -0.86 -17.80 23.37
C GLY A 271 -0.23 -18.42 24.64
N PRO A 272 -1.07 -18.95 25.58
CA PRO A 272 -2.54 -18.85 25.57
C PRO A 272 -3.05 -17.44 25.88
N GLU A 273 -2.34 -16.69 26.74
CA GLU A 273 -2.69 -15.34 27.20
C GLU A 273 -1.84 -14.26 26.51
N GLY A 274 -2.07 -13.00 26.88
CA GLY A 274 -1.19 -11.87 26.58
C GLY A 274 -0.17 -11.62 27.70
N GLY A 275 0.83 -10.76 27.46
CA GLY A 275 1.84 -10.40 28.46
C GLY A 275 2.72 -11.58 28.88
N ASP A 276 3.06 -11.65 30.17
CA ASP A 276 4.01 -12.63 30.71
C ASP A 276 3.50 -14.09 30.62
N GLY A 277 2.19 -14.30 30.58
CA GLY A 277 1.57 -15.62 30.39
C GLY A 277 1.48 -16.09 28.95
N GLY A 278 1.86 -15.23 28.00
CA GLY A 278 1.72 -15.46 26.56
C GLY A 278 3.03 -15.78 25.82
N GLY A 279 3.00 -15.63 24.52
CA GLY A 279 4.18 -15.74 23.66
C GLY A 279 4.67 -17.18 23.41
N LYS A 280 3.93 -18.19 23.84
CA LYS A 280 4.22 -19.61 23.58
C LYS A 280 3.48 -20.08 22.34
N ILE A 281 4.05 -21.05 21.62
CA ILE A 281 3.34 -21.74 20.54
C ILE A 281 2.34 -22.69 21.20
N VAL A 282 1.05 -22.44 20.98
CA VAL A 282 -0.05 -23.30 21.45
C VAL A 282 -0.31 -24.42 20.47
N ALA A 283 -0.28 -24.08 19.17
CA ALA A 283 -0.47 -25.01 18.07
C ALA A 283 0.24 -24.50 16.82
N ALA A 284 0.65 -25.40 15.93
CA ALA A 284 1.16 -25.07 14.60
C ALA A 284 0.78 -26.19 13.64
N GLY A 285 0.16 -25.84 12.51
CA GLY A 285 -0.33 -26.80 11.52
C GLY A 285 -1.29 -26.15 10.53
N PRO A 286 -1.87 -26.93 9.62
CA PRO A 286 -2.98 -26.48 8.77
C PRO A 286 -4.18 -26.00 9.62
N PRO A 287 -5.05 -25.14 9.05
CA PRO A 287 -6.22 -24.63 9.78
C PRO A 287 -7.07 -25.70 10.45
N GLU A 288 -7.25 -26.84 9.82
CA GLU A 288 -8.04 -27.99 10.32
C GLU A 288 -7.43 -28.60 11.60
N GLU A 289 -6.10 -28.69 11.68
CA GLU A 289 -5.42 -29.17 12.88
C GLU A 289 -5.53 -28.18 14.05
N ILE A 290 -5.46 -26.86 13.74
CA ILE A 290 -5.68 -25.81 14.74
C ILE A 290 -7.12 -25.86 15.27
N ALA A 291 -8.10 -26.07 14.38
CA ALA A 291 -9.51 -26.19 14.76
C ALA A 291 -9.79 -27.39 15.66
N ALA A 292 -9.03 -28.47 15.51
CA ALA A 292 -9.14 -29.69 16.33
C ALA A 292 -8.45 -29.54 17.71
N ASN A 293 -7.60 -28.52 17.91
CA ASN A 293 -6.86 -28.34 19.15
C ASN A 293 -7.70 -27.66 20.23
N LEU A 294 -8.06 -28.41 21.28
CA LEU A 294 -8.91 -27.95 22.40
C LEU A 294 -8.27 -26.84 23.25
N HIS A 295 -6.95 -26.68 23.21
CA HIS A 295 -6.22 -25.63 23.91
C HIS A 295 -6.07 -24.34 23.15
N SER A 296 -6.41 -24.33 21.85
CA SER A 296 -6.36 -23.16 21.00
C SER A 296 -7.64 -22.34 21.12
N HIS A 297 -7.51 -21.08 21.55
CA HIS A 297 -8.63 -20.13 21.50
C HIS A 297 -9.03 -19.83 20.05
N THR A 298 -8.05 -19.67 19.16
CA THR A 298 -8.28 -19.52 17.72
C THR A 298 -8.98 -20.72 17.13
N GLY A 299 -8.55 -21.95 17.49
CA GLY A 299 -9.14 -23.20 17.06
C GLY A 299 -10.62 -23.34 17.36
N LYS A 300 -11.05 -22.92 18.55
CA LYS A 300 -12.47 -22.89 18.96
C LYS A 300 -13.39 -22.13 17.99
N TRP A 301 -12.89 -20.99 17.48
CA TRP A 301 -13.66 -20.15 16.56
C TRP A 301 -13.53 -20.64 15.12
N LEU A 302 -12.33 -21.12 14.75
CA LEU A 302 -12.04 -21.65 13.44
C LEU A 302 -12.90 -22.88 13.10
N ALA A 303 -13.13 -23.76 14.08
CA ALA A 303 -14.01 -24.94 13.96
C ALA A 303 -15.47 -24.62 13.62
N ARG A 304 -15.89 -23.36 13.73
CA ARG A 304 -17.26 -22.92 13.40
C ARG A 304 -17.40 -22.42 11.95
N VAL A 305 -16.28 -22.16 11.28
CA VAL A 305 -16.25 -21.51 9.97
C VAL A 305 -15.50 -22.34 8.90
N LEU A 306 -14.87 -23.44 9.30
CA LEU A 306 -14.38 -24.52 8.44
C LEU A 306 -15.50 -25.49 8.11
#